data_a1af20d0fa85e6675f8a79a9b5e650a7
#
_entry.id   a1af20d0fa85e6675f8a79a9b5e650a7
#
_cell.length_a   1.000
_cell.length_b   1.000
_cell.length_c   1.000
_cell.angle_alpha   90.00
_cell.angle_beta   90.00
_cell.angle_gamma   90.00
#
_symmetry.space_group_name_H-M   'P 1'
#
loop_
_entity.id
_entity.type
_entity.pdbx_description
1 polymer ?
#
loop_
_entity_poly.entity_id
_entity_poly.type
_entity_poly.pdbx_seq_one_letter_code
_entity_poly.pdbx_strand_id
1 'polypeptide(L)'
;MITGKSTWAYTDDVYSVKLGETDYTKTKPNGRHGANNENVKRYIDFAAEHGFDQVLVEGWNEGWEDWFGKSKDYVFDFVTPYPDFDVKMLNEYARSKGVKLMMHHETSASVRNYERHMDEAYQFMEDNGYNAVKSGYVGNIIPRGEHHYGQWLNNHYLYAVKKAADHKIMVNAHEAVRPTGLCRTYPNLIGNESARGTEYEAFGGNKPFHTTLLPFTRLIGGPMDYTPGIFDTQLSFLSGEHSFVHTTLAKQLALYVTLYSPLQMAADLPESYERYMDAFQFIKDVAVDWDESKYIEAEPGEYITVARKAKNTNNWFVGGITGENARTSTFVLDFLEPGKQYVATLYADGKDADYEKNPTSYQIKKGLVTYKTKISTDLARSGGFAISLIEATPADKKELKKWK
;
A
#
# COMPACT_ATOMS: atom_id res chain seq x y z
N MET A 1 1.14 -6.84 -3.97
CA MET A 1 2.30 -6.01 -4.34
C MET A 1 3.08 -5.71 -3.08
N ILE A 2 4.36 -5.93 -3.08
CA ILE A 2 5.23 -5.76 -1.93
C ILE A 2 6.13 -4.56 -2.19
N THR A 3 6.11 -3.60 -1.28
CA THR A 3 7.11 -2.54 -1.29
C THR A 3 8.34 -3.05 -0.55
N GLY A 4 9.48 -3.01 -1.22
CA GLY A 4 10.73 -3.34 -0.55
C GLY A 4 11.13 -2.23 0.42
N LYS A 5 10.58 -2.25 1.65
CA LYS A 5 11.14 -1.37 2.69
C LYS A 5 12.61 -1.65 2.99
N SER A 6 13.10 -2.80 2.61
CA SER A 6 14.54 -3.05 2.56
C SER A 6 15.31 -2.06 1.69
N THR A 7 14.64 -1.41 0.74
CA THR A 7 15.24 -0.28 0.04
C THR A 7 15.49 0.90 0.96
N TRP A 8 14.76 0.98 2.06
CA TRP A 8 14.97 1.95 3.12
C TRP A 8 15.98 1.49 4.17
N ALA A 9 16.54 0.29 4.06
CA ALA A 9 17.71 -0.14 4.86
C ALA A 9 18.95 0.71 4.56
N TYR A 10 18.85 1.53 3.55
CA TYR A 10 19.74 2.66 3.34
C TYR A 10 19.76 3.60 4.53
N THR A 11 18.77 3.56 5.37
CA THR A 11 18.70 4.46 6.51
C THR A 11 19.91 4.43 7.39
N ASP A 12 20.54 3.30 7.57
CA ASP A 12 21.69 3.23 8.48
C ASP A 12 22.97 3.82 7.91
N ASP A 13 23.11 3.87 6.59
CA ASP A 13 24.38 4.26 5.96
C ASP A 13 24.27 5.39 4.94
N VAL A 14 23.19 5.46 4.20
CA VAL A 14 22.94 6.55 3.25
C VAL A 14 22.43 7.78 3.98
N TYR A 15 21.61 7.61 5.02
CA TYR A 15 21.12 8.72 5.85
C TYR A 15 22.00 9.07 7.04
N SER A 16 23.13 8.42 7.24
CA SER A 16 24.15 8.90 8.18
C SER A 16 24.82 10.19 7.70
N VAL A 17 24.57 10.58 6.46
CA VAL A 17 24.93 11.91 5.97
C VAL A 17 23.96 12.91 6.59
N LYS A 18 24.37 13.54 7.67
CA LYS A 18 23.61 14.63 8.27
C LYS A 18 23.42 15.75 7.26
N LEU A 19 22.21 16.30 7.19
CA LEU A 19 21.93 17.51 6.44
C LEU A 19 22.96 18.60 6.82
N GLY A 20 23.80 19.01 5.87
CA GLY A 20 24.86 20.00 6.08
C GLY A 20 26.27 19.44 6.09
N GLU A 21 26.46 18.13 6.18
CA GLU A 21 27.76 17.46 6.07
C GLU A 21 27.96 16.80 4.69
N THR A 22 26.98 16.91 3.79
CA THR A 22 27.03 16.32 2.46
C THR A 22 28.08 17.00 1.60
N ASP A 23 29.07 16.25 1.20
CA ASP A 23 30.02 16.69 0.20
C ASP A 23 29.40 16.53 -1.20
N TYR A 24 28.85 17.61 -1.72
CA TYR A 24 28.15 17.65 -3.02
C TYR A 24 29.03 17.30 -4.20
N THR A 25 30.33 17.14 -3.99
CA THR A 25 31.27 16.62 -5.01
C THR A 25 31.34 15.09 -4.99
N LYS A 26 30.71 14.44 -4.02
CA LYS A 26 30.74 12.99 -3.80
C LYS A 26 29.37 12.35 -3.92
N THR A 27 28.59 12.73 -4.92
CA THR A 27 27.29 12.10 -5.23
C THR A 27 27.42 10.68 -5.80
N LYS A 28 28.53 10.00 -5.53
CA LYS A 28 28.75 8.63 -6.00
C LYS A 28 28.12 7.62 -5.05
N PRO A 29 27.58 6.52 -5.60
CA PRO A 29 27.06 5.41 -4.78
C PRO A 29 28.09 4.98 -3.74
N ASN A 30 27.66 4.83 -2.50
CA ASN A 30 28.51 4.36 -1.41
C ASN A 30 28.54 2.82 -1.29
N GLY A 31 27.79 2.11 -2.14
CA GLY A 31 27.69 0.65 -2.16
C GLY A 31 26.86 0.05 -1.01
N ARG A 32 26.14 0.87 -0.25
CA ARG A 32 25.36 0.46 0.92
C ARG A 32 23.90 0.85 0.75
N HIS A 33 23.10 -0.02 0.15
CA HIS A 33 21.66 0.18 -0.03
C HIS A 33 20.92 -1.14 -0.17
N GLY A 34 19.61 -1.11 0.10
CA GLY A 34 18.76 -2.31 0.06
C GLY A 34 18.29 -2.68 -1.35
N ALA A 35 18.35 -1.77 -2.32
CA ALA A 35 17.93 -1.98 -3.69
C ALA A 35 19.04 -2.67 -4.51
N ASN A 36 19.42 -3.89 -4.14
CA ASN A 36 20.45 -4.69 -4.82
C ASN A 36 19.85 -5.99 -5.38
N ASN A 37 20.61 -6.62 -6.28
CA ASN A 37 20.16 -7.81 -6.99
C ASN A 37 19.71 -8.95 -6.07
N GLU A 38 20.43 -9.20 -4.99
CA GLU A 38 20.15 -10.31 -4.07
C GLU A 38 18.84 -10.06 -3.32
N ASN A 39 18.72 -8.89 -2.72
CA ASN A 39 17.56 -8.54 -1.93
C ASN A 39 16.28 -8.43 -2.79
N VAL A 40 16.38 -7.82 -3.98
CA VAL A 40 15.22 -7.69 -4.87
C VAL A 40 14.74 -9.07 -5.36
N LYS A 41 15.65 -10.02 -5.65
CA LYS A 41 15.26 -11.40 -5.96
C LYS A 41 14.48 -12.05 -4.82
N ARG A 42 14.89 -11.84 -3.58
CA ARG A 42 14.18 -12.35 -2.40
C ARG A 42 12.73 -11.85 -2.35
N TYR A 43 12.50 -10.56 -2.65
CA TYR A 43 11.16 -10.00 -2.73
C TYR A 43 10.35 -10.51 -3.92
N ILE A 44 11.00 -10.72 -5.06
CA ILE A 44 10.36 -11.35 -6.24
C ILE A 44 9.91 -12.77 -5.92
N ASP A 45 10.76 -13.57 -5.28
CA ASP A 45 10.43 -14.94 -4.89
C ASP A 45 9.27 -14.98 -3.90
N PHE A 46 9.28 -14.11 -2.89
CA PHE A 46 8.17 -13.98 -1.94
C PHE A 46 6.87 -13.56 -2.64
N ALA A 47 6.93 -12.60 -3.55
CA ALA A 47 5.77 -12.17 -4.32
C ALA A 47 5.20 -13.30 -5.18
N ALA A 48 6.06 -14.07 -5.86
CA ALA A 48 5.68 -15.20 -6.69
C ALA A 48 5.04 -16.33 -5.84
N GLU A 49 5.63 -16.66 -4.71
CA GLU A 49 5.12 -17.72 -3.80
C GLU A 49 3.73 -17.37 -3.26
N HIS A 50 3.48 -16.09 -3.01
CA HIS A 50 2.24 -15.63 -2.37
C HIS A 50 1.21 -15.00 -3.31
N GLY A 51 1.45 -15.03 -4.63
CA GLY A 51 0.49 -14.62 -5.65
C GLY A 51 0.36 -13.09 -5.79
N PHE A 52 1.41 -12.34 -5.51
CA PHE A 52 1.45 -10.90 -5.79
C PHE A 52 1.84 -10.61 -7.24
N ASP A 53 1.24 -9.59 -7.82
CA ASP A 53 1.46 -9.23 -9.23
C ASP A 53 2.78 -8.50 -9.46
N GLN A 54 3.20 -7.68 -8.49
CA GLN A 54 4.33 -6.76 -8.66
C GLN A 54 5.13 -6.57 -7.37
N VAL A 55 6.40 -6.20 -7.56
CA VAL A 55 7.28 -5.69 -6.50
C VAL A 55 7.68 -4.25 -6.86
N LEU A 56 7.40 -3.31 -5.96
CA LEU A 56 7.92 -1.94 -6.05
C LEU A 56 9.30 -1.90 -5.39
N VAL A 57 10.28 -1.36 -6.11
CA VAL A 57 11.63 -1.13 -5.56
C VAL A 57 11.91 0.36 -5.56
N GLU A 58 11.98 0.94 -4.37
CA GLU A 58 12.44 2.32 -4.18
C GLU A 58 13.95 2.35 -4.01
N GLY A 59 14.61 3.48 -4.34
CA GLY A 59 16.05 3.64 -4.18
C GLY A 59 16.91 2.82 -5.15
N TRP A 60 16.38 2.46 -6.31
CA TRP A 60 17.06 1.64 -7.32
C TRP A 60 18.12 2.37 -8.13
N ASN A 61 17.97 3.70 -8.30
CA ASN A 61 18.78 4.57 -9.15
C ASN A 61 19.75 5.44 -8.35
N GLU A 62 20.81 5.89 -8.98
CA GLU A 62 21.80 6.79 -8.38
C GLU A 62 21.19 8.13 -7.97
N GLY A 63 21.70 8.73 -6.89
CA GLY A 63 21.35 10.08 -6.43
C GLY A 63 20.76 10.17 -5.03
N TRP A 64 20.44 9.05 -4.40
CA TRP A 64 19.81 9.05 -3.07
C TRP A 64 20.70 9.60 -1.96
N GLU A 65 22.01 9.68 -2.19
CA GLU A 65 22.99 10.29 -1.27
C GLU A 65 22.80 11.80 -1.10
N ASP A 66 22.13 12.47 -2.05
CA ASP A 66 21.90 13.92 -2.00
C ASP A 66 20.49 14.37 -2.44
N TRP A 67 19.51 13.47 -2.42
CA TRP A 67 18.16 13.78 -2.91
C TRP A 67 17.43 14.87 -2.10
N PHE A 68 17.81 15.10 -0.84
CA PHE A 68 17.34 16.21 0.00
C PHE A 68 18.28 17.42 -0.01
N GLY A 69 19.46 17.31 -0.64
CA GLY A 69 20.50 18.30 -0.61
C GLY A 69 20.33 19.45 -1.61
N LYS A 70 21.42 20.11 -1.89
CA LYS A 70 21.44 21.27 -2.80
C LYS A 70 21.32 20.88 -4.27
N SER A 71 21.74 19.68 -4.63
CA SER A 71 21.69 19.16 -6.01
C SER A 71 20.33 18.56 -6.39
N LYS A 72 19.35 18.59 -5.51
CA LYS A 72 18.00 18.00 -5.75
C LYS A 72 17.33 18.47 -7.05
N ASP A 73 17.69 19.64 -7.61
CA ASP A 73 17.17 20.13 -8.90
C ASP A 73 17.69 19.34 -10.12
N TYR A 74 18.64 18.42 -9.94
CA TYR A 74 19.18 17.57 -11.03
C TYR A 74 19.81 16.27 -10.55
N VAL A 75 19.55 15.85 -9.35
CA VAL A 75 20.19 14.66 -8.77
C VAL A 75 19.77 13.38 -9.47
N PHE A 76 18.51 13.25 -9.85
CA PHE A 76 17.98 12.07 -10.51
C PHE A 76 17.88 12.25 -12.02
N ASP A 77 18.35 11.25 -12.78
CA ASP A 77 18.16 11.12 -14.23
C ASP A 77 17.12 10.08 -14.63
N PHE A 78 16.68 9.25 -13.67
CA PHE A 78 15.64 8.22 -13.83
C PHE A 78 15.98 7.08 -14.79
N VAL A 79 17.23 6.93 -15.17
CA VAL A 79 17.72 5.88 -16.09
C VAL A 79 19.01 5.20 -15.62
N THR A 80 19.74 5.76 -14.66
CA THR A 80 21.00 5.20 -14.16
C THR A 80 20.76 4.41 -12.87
N PRO A 81 20.76 3.07 -12.91
CA PRO A 81 20.64 2.24 -11.71
C PRO A 81 21.95 2.28 -10.89
N TYR A 82 21.85 1.94 -9.61
CA TYR A 82 23.03 1.59 -8.85
C TYR A 82 23.76 0.39 -9.48
N PRO A 83 25.12 0.30 -9.35
CA PRO A 83 25.90 -0.73 -10.04
C PRO A 83 25.52 -2.18 -9.69
N ASP A 84 24.93 -2.41 -8.54
CA ASP A 84 24.48 -3.72 -8.05
C ASP A 84 22.97 -3.93 -8.22
N PHE A 85 22.30 -3.06 -8.99
CA PHE A 85 20.90 -3.21 -9.42
C PHE A 85 20.82 -3.42 -10.94
N ASP A 86 20.89 -4.65 -11.38
CA ASP A 86 20.77 -5.01 -12.79
C ASP A 86 19.31 -5.02 -13.25
N VAL A 87 18.86 -3.91 -13.80
CA VAL A 87 17.48 -3.67 -14.24
C VAL A 87 16.99 -4.76 -15.19
N LYS A 88 17.80 -5.14 -16.18
CA LYS A 88 17.41 -6.10 -17.21
C LYS A 88 17.28 -7.50 -16.60
N MET A 89 18.29 -7.95 -15.90
CA MET A 89 18.30 -9.26 -15.25
C MET A 89 17.15 -9.41 -14.26
N LEU A 90 16.90 -8.38 -13.43
CA LEU A 90 15.83 -8.42 -12.43
C LEU A 90 14.44 -8.46 -13.06
N ASN A 91 14.20 -7.70 -14.14
CA ASN A 91 12.92 -7.76 -14.87
C ASN A 91 12.73 -9.12 -15.58
N GLU A 92 13.78 -9.69 -16.15
CA GLU A 92 13.74 -11.04 -16.74
C GLU A 92 13.45 -12.10 -15.66
N TYR A 93 14.11 -11.99 -14.51
CA TYR A 93 13.88 -12.89 -13.37
C TYR A 93 12.45 -12.79 -12.85
N ALA A 94 11.94 -11.57 -12.62
CA ALA A 94 10.57 -11.36 -12.17
C ALA A 94 9.54 -11.97 -13.15
N ARG A 95 9.70 -11.70 -14.45
CA ARG A 95 8.84 -12.29 -15.49
C ARG A 95 8.88 -13.81 -15.52
N SER A 96 10.05 -14.40 -15.30
CA SER A 96 10.18 -15.87 -15.23
C SER A 96 9.40 -16.50 -14.07
N LYS A 97 9.12 -15.71 -13.04
CA LYS A 97 8.32 -16.07 -11.86
C LYS A 97 6.86 -15.65 -11.95
N GLY A 98 6.43 -15.03 -13.04
CA GLY A 98 5.07 -14.48 -13.19
C GLY A 98 4.83 -13.16 -12.45
N VAL A 99 5.88 -12.51 -11.98
CA VAL A 99 5.84 -11.22 -11.25
C VAL A 99 6.39 -10.12 -12.14
N LYS A 100 5.99 -8.86 -11.90
CA LYS A 100 6.57 -7.68 -12.53
C LYS A 100 7.26 -6.81 -11.49
N LEU A 101 8.19 -5.97 -11.95
CA LEU A 101 8.69 -4.87 -11.15
C LEU A 101 7.85 -3.61 -11.43
N MET A 102 7.56 -2.83 -10.40
CA MET A 102 7.05 -1.48 -10.50
C MET A 102 8.21 -0.50 -10.39
N MET A 103 8.27 0.46 -11.28
CA MET A 103 9.26 1.51 -11.27
C MET A 103 8.98 2.51 -10.14
N HIS A 104 10.03 3.13 -9.61
CA HIS A 104 9.95 4.26 -8.69
C HIS A 104 10.68 5.47 -9.28
N HIS A 105 9.97 6.58 -9.39
CA HIS A 105 10.52 7.87 -9.75
C HIS A 105 10.32 8.85 -8.58
N GLU A 106 11.29 8.90 -7.64
CA GLU A 106 11.34 10.02 -6.69
C GLU A 106 11.90 11.24 -7.39
N THR A 107 11.19 12.34 -7.35
CA THR A 107 11.57 13.57 -8.06
C THR A 107 12.32 14.57 -7.16
N SER A 108 12.40 14.32 -5.85
CA SER A 108 12.85 15.31 -4.84
C SER A 108 12.08 16.63 -4.91
N ALA A 109 10.82 16.56 -5.35
CA ALA A 109 10.00 17.73 -5.67
C ALA A 109 10.58 18.64 -6.76
N SER A 110 11.62 18.21 -7.50
CA SER A 110 12.13 18.95 -8.65
C SER A 110 11.37 18.58 -9.92
N VAL A 111 10.24 19.24 -10.09
CA VAL A 111 9.35 19.02 -11.23
C VAL A 111 10.05 19.36 -12.56
N ARG A 112 10.84 20.44 -12.61
CA ARG A 112 11.59 20.80 -13.81
C ARG A 112 12.60 19.73 -14.21
N ASN A 113 13.24 19.10 -13.23
CA ASN A 113 14.18 18.02 -13.50
C ASN A 113 13.43 16.79 -14.04
N TYR A 114 12.32 16.44 -13.42
CA TYR A 114 11.53 15.31 -13.87
C TYR A 114 11.01 15.50 -15.30
N GLU A 115 10.44 16.68 -15.61
CA GLU A 115 9.93 16.96 -16.96
C GLU A 115 11.04 16.93 -18.04
N ARG A 116 12.28 17.34 -17.71
CA ARG A 116 13.42 17.25 -18.63
C ARG A 116 13.79 15.82 -19.01
N HIS A 117 13.64 14.88 -18.08
CA HIS A 117 14.04 13.49 -18.24
C HIS A 117 12.88 12.53 -18.55
N MET A 118 11.66 13.02 -18.54
CA MET A 118 10.46 12.18 -18.58
C MET A 118 10.37 11.31 -19.84
N ASP A 119 10.79 11.82 -21.00
CA ASP A 119 10.81 11.06 -22.25
C ASP A 119 11.80 9.90 -22.18
N GLU A 120 13.01 10.13 -21.70
CA GLU A 120 14.02 9.09 -21.53
C GLU A 120 13.60 8.10 -20.43
N ALA A 121 13.08 8.60 -19.33
CA ALA A 121 12.64 7.79 -18.20
C ALA A 121 11.53 6.80 -18.61
N TYR A 122 10.52 7.24 -19.33
CA TYR A 122 9.45 6.36 -19.78
C TYR A 122 9.89 5.42 -20.92
N GLN A 123 10.76 5.87 -21.82
CA GLN A 123 11.37 4.98 -22.81
C GLN A 123 12.22 3.89 -22.14
N PHE A 124 13.00 4.25 -21.13
CA PHE A 124 13.75 3.27 -20.31
C PHE A 124 12.84 2.24 -19.66
N MET A 125 11.68 2.66 -19.16
CA MET A 125 10.69 1.74 -18.61
C MET A 125 10.14 0.77 -19.66
N GLU A 126 9.79 1.25 -20.86
CA GLU A 126 9.32 0.40 -21.97
C GLU A 126 10.40 -0.63 -22.37
N ASP A 127 11.63 -0.18 -22.55
CA ASP A 127 12.76 -1.00 -22.99
C ASP A 127 13.07 -2.14 -22.00
N ASN A 128 12.79 -1.92 -20.70
CA ASN A 128 13.00 -2.90 -19.65
C ASN A 128 11.73 -3.64 -19.21
N GLY A 129 10.57 -3.33 -19.82
CA GLY A 129 9.32 -4.07 -19.62
C GLY A 129 8.55 -3.70 -18.35
N TYR A 130 8.78 -2.51 -17.81
CA TYR A 130 7.91 -1.93 -16.78
C TYR A 130 6.59 -1.46 -17.38
N ASN A 131 5.51 -1.56 -16.61
CA ASN A 131 4.18 -1.10 -16.99
C ASN A 131 3.50 -0.22 -15.95
N ALA A 132 4.18 0.06 -14.85
CA ALA A 132 3.68 0.91 -13.78
C ALA A 132 4.82 1.66 -13.09
N VAL A 133 4.52 2.87 -12.63
CA VAL A 133 5.44 3.73 -11.88
C VAL A 133 4.76 4.28 -10.62
N LYS A 134 5.49 4.24 -9.50
CA LYS A 134 5.22 5.11 -8.35
C LYS A 134 6.05 6.37 -8.52
N SER A 135 5.43 7.54 -8.58
CA SER A 135 6.12 8.83 -8.62
C SER A 135 5.97 9.56 -7.29
N GLY A 136 7.08 10.08 -6.76
CA GLY A 136 7.14 10.84 -5.51
C GLY A 136 7.58 12.29 -5.74
N TYR A 137 7.14 13.18 -4.86
CA TYR A 137 7.46 14.63 -4.91
C TYR A 137 7.79 15.15 -3.51
N VAL A 138 8.67 14.45 -2.81
CA VAL A 138 9.00 14.74 -1.42
C VAL A 138 9.76 16.07 -1.29
N GLY A 139 9.29 16.93 -0.40
CA GLY A 139 9.94 18.17 -0.04
C GLY A 139 9.38 19.41 -0.73
N ASN A 140 10.13 20.50 -0.69
CA ASN A 140 9.71 21.78 -1.28
C ASN A 140 9.82 21.76 -2.81
N ILE A 141 8.77 22.19 -3.47
CA ILE A 141 8.69 22.21 -4.94
C ILE A 141 9.79 23.09 -5.55
N ILE A 142 10.38 22.60 -6.64
CA ILE A 142 11.20 23.40 -7.56
C ILE A 142 10.45 23.44 -8.91
N PRO A 143 10.12 24.63 -9.43
CA PRO A 143 10.65 25.96 -9.09
C PRO A 143 10.11 26.51 -7.75
N ARG A 144 10.93 27.29 -7.06
CA ARG A 144 10.57 27.93 -5.79
C ARG A 144 9.37 28.83 -5.96
N GLY A 145 8.46 28.80 -4.98
CA GLY A 145 7.21 29.57 -4.99
C GLY A 145 6.01 28.77 -5.46
N GLU A 146 6.22 27.60 -6.07
CA GLU A 146 5.17 26.67 -6.38
C GLU A 146 4.89 25.72 -5.21
N HIS A 147 3.69 25.15 -5.18
CA HIS A 147 3.21 24.27 -4.11
C HIS A 147 2.52 23.04 -4.70
N HIS A 148 2.57 21.89 -3.99
CA HIS A 148 1.95 20.62 -4.38
C HIS A 148 0.48 20.77 -4.81
N TYR A 149 -0.27 21.68 -4.18
CA TYR A 149 -1.69 21.90 -4.45
C TYR A 149 -1.97 23.13 -5.32
N GLY A 150 -0.91 23.77 -5.84
CA GLY A 150 -1.01 24.93 -6.73
C GLY A 150 -1.46 24.52 -8.15
N GLN A 151 -1.95 25.50 -8.92
CA GLN A 151 -2.40 25.27 -10.29
C GLN A 151 -1.28 24.74 -11.19
N TRP A 152 -0.04 25.20 -10.97
CA TRP A 152 1.11 24.76 -11.76
C TRP A 152 1.38 23.26 -11.59
N LEU A 153 1.36 22.75 -10.36
CA LEU A 153 1.50 21.32 -10.06
C LEU A 153 0.30 20.50 -10.56
N ASN A 154 -0.91 21.02 -10.49
CA ASN A 154 -2.08 20.35 -11.08
C ASN A 154 -1.89 20.11 -12.60
N ASN A 155 -1.35 21.09 -13.30
CA ASN A 155 -1.02 20.96 -14.72
C ASN A 155 0.08 19.92 -14.95
N HIS A 156 1.11 19.92 -14.11
CA HIS A 156 2.19 18.93 -14.15
C HIS A 156 1.67 17.50 -13.93
N TYR A 157 0.88 17.25 -12.88
CA TYR A 157 0.33 15.91 -12.63
C TYR A 157 -0.51 15.41 -13.79
N LEU A 158 -1.33 16.26 -14.39
CA LEU A 158 -2.09 15.90 -15.59
C LEU A 158 -1.15 15.60 -16.77
N TYR A 159 -0.11 16.40 -16.96
CA TYR A 159 0.89 16.18 -18.00
C TYR A 159 1.60 14.84 -17.82
N ALA A 160 2.08 14.54 -16.59
CA ALA A 160 2.76 13.30 -16.28
C ALA A 160 1.87 12.07 -16.52
N VAL A 161 0.59 12.13 -16.11
CA VAL A 161 -0.36 11.04 -16.33
C VAL A 161 -0.60 10.80 -17.82
N LYS A 162 -0.76 11.87 -18.63
CA LYS A 162 -0.95 11.76 -20.09
C LYS A 162 0.31 11.20 -20.76
N LYS A 163 1.47 11.70 -20.37
CA LYS A 163 2.75 11.22 -20.90
C LYS A 163 2.97 9.73 -20.59
N ALA A 164 2.67 9.30 -19.37
CA ALA A 164 2.70 7.88 -19.02
C ALA A 164 1.72 7.03 -19.84
N ALA A 165 0.53 7.58 -20.14
CA ALA A 165 -0.44 6.89 -20.99
C ALA A 165 0.08 6.65 -22.41
N ASP A 166 0.78 7.63 -23.00
CA ASP A 166 1.40 7.50 -24.32
C ASP A 166 2.40 6.31 -24.36
N HIS A 167 3.07 6.04 -23.25
CA HIS A 167 3.97 4.90 -23.04
C HIS A 167 3.29 3.65 -22.44
N LYS A 168 1.95 3.62 -22.30
CA LYS A 168 1.17 2.52 -21.72
C LYS A 168 1.57 2.18 -20.28
N ILE A 169 1.96 3.19 -19.51
CA ILE A 169 2.40 3.08 -18.14
C ILE A 169 1.29 3.54 -17.20
N MET A 170 1.03 2.73 -16.19
CA MET A 170 0.14 3.06 -15.06
C MET A 170 0.89 3.91 -14.04
N VAL A 171 0.19 4.87 -13.44
CA VAL A 171 0.75 5.81 -12.46
C VAL A 171 0.11 5.63 -11.10
N ASN A 172 0.96 5.54 -10.06
CA ASN A 172 0.62 5.72 -8.67
C ASN A 172 1.38 6.95 -8.14
N ALA A 173 0.69 8.08 -7.94
CA ALA A 173 1.31 9.36 -7.61
C ALA A 173 1.25 9.64 -6.11
N HIS A 174 2.43 9.81 -5.47
CA HIS A 174 2.55 10.24 -4.08
C HIS A 174 2.78 11.75 -3.97
N GLU A 175 2.53 12.35 -2.79
CA GLU A 175 2.55 13.80 -2.52
C GLU A 175 1.76 14.65 -3.55
N ALA A 176 1.05 14.02 -4.45
CA ALA A 176 0.28 14.68 -5.49
C ALA A 176 -0.96 15.40 -4.92
N VAL A 177 -1.57 16.24 -5.74
CA VAL A 177 -2.82 16.87 -5.38
C VAL A 177 -3.93 15.82 -5.17
N ARG A 178 -4.81 16.08 -4.21
CA ARG A 178 -5.98 15.21 -3.99
C ARG A 178 -6.78 15.01 -5.29
N PRO A 179 -7.26 13.80 -5.55
CA PRO A 179 -7.94 13.47 -6.79
C PRO A 179 -9.31 14.16 -6.90
N THR A 180 -9.70 14.39 -8.15
CA THR A 180 -10.98 14.99 -8.55
C THR A 180 -11.78 14.06 -9.48
N GLY A 181 -11.53 12.77 -9.44
CA GLY A 181 -12.12 11.79 -10.38
C GLY A 181 -11.34 11.63 -11.68
N LEU A 182 -10.14 12.19 -11.78
CA LEU A 182 -9.31 12.16 -12.98
C LEU A 182 -9.00 10.74 -13.48
N CYS A 183 -8.93 9.77 -12.56
CA CYS A 183 -8.76 8.34 -12.88
C CYS A 183 -9.86 7.74 -13.74
N ARG A 184 -11.03 8.39 -13.84
CA ARG A 184 -12.11 7.97 -14.74
C ARG A 184 -11.90 8.45 -16.19
N THR A 185 -11.17 9.56 -16.36
CA THR A 185 -10.78 10.08 -17.67
C THR A 185 -9.48 9.44 -18.17
N TYR A 186 -8.55 9.25 -17.25
CA TYR A 186 -7.24 8.64 -17.49
C TYR A 186 -7.09 7.38 -16.63
N PRO A 187 -7.54 6.23 -17.12
CA PRO A 187 -7.58 4.99 -16.31
C PRO A 187 -6.19 4.42 -15.98
N ASN A 188 -5.14 4.92 -16.60
CA ASN A 188 -3.76 4.64 -16.22
C ASN A 188 -3.34 5.31 -14.90
N LEU A 189 -4.08 6.30 -14.39
CA LEU A 189 -3.91 6.80 -13.03
C LEU A 189 -4.61 5.84 -12.07
N ILE A 190 -3.89 4.81 -11.61
CA ILE A 190 -4.44 3.70 -10.82
C ILE A 190 -4.40 3.96 -9.32
N GLY A 191 -3.52 4.82 -8.85
CA GLY A 191 -3.36 5.14 -7.45
C GLY A 191 -2.84 6.55 -7.25
N ASN A 192 -3.09 7.05 -6.04
CA ASN A 192 -2.67 8.38 -5.63
C ASN A 192 -2.72 8.42 -4.10
N GLU A 193 -1.65 8.86 -3.45
CA GLU A 193 -1.66 8.99 -1.99
C GLU A 193 -2.51 10.19 -1.55
N SER A 194 -2.04 11.40 -1.79
CA SER A 194 -2.68 12.72 -1.55
C SER A 194 -3.34 12.92 -0.17
N ALA A 195 -2.92 12.15 0.80
CA ALA A 195 -3.17 12.28 2.22
C ALA A 195 -2.15 11.41 2.96
N ARG A 196 -2.00 11.58 4.26
CA ARG A 196 -1.06 10.75 5.03
C ARG A 196 -1.41 9.28 4.92
N GLY A 197 -0.50 8.50 4.35
CA GLY A 197 -0.52 7.04 4.33
C GLY A 197 0.17 6.43 5.55
N THR A 198 0.44 5.12 5.49
CA THR A 198 1.12 4.39 6.57
C THR A 198 2.56 4.90 6.79
N GLU A 199 3.21 5.45 5.79
CA GLU A 199 4.55 6.01 5.90
C GLU A 199 4.67 7.02 7.07
N TYR A 200 3.64 7.83 7.30
CA TYR A 200 3.63 8.81 8.38
C TYR A 200 3.66 8.21 9.79
N GLU A 201 3.40 6.93 9.94
CA GLU A 201 3.57 6.24 11.23
C GLU A 201 5.03 6.24 11.69
N ALA A 202 6.00 6.28 10.75
CA ALA A 202 7.42 6.41 11.05
C ALA A 202 7.82 7.82 11.55
N PHE A 203 6.95 8.83 11.38
CA PHE A 203 7.22 10.24 11.69
C PHE A 203 6.29 10.80 12.77
N GLY A 204 5.98 10.03 13.81
CA GLY A 204 5.11 10.43 14.91
C GLY A 204 3.66 9.96 14.79
N GLY A 205 3.34 9.24 13.76
CA GLY A 205 2.10 8.50 13.59
C GLY A 205 0.88 9.32 13.17
N ASN A 206 -0.09 8.61 12.64
CA ASN A 206 -1.46 9.07 12.44
C ASN A 206 -2.27 8.74 13.70
N LYS A 207 -3.23 9.58 14.06
CA LYS A 207 -4.16 9.24 15.14
C LYS A 207 -5.10 8.11 14.70
N PRO A 208 -5.61 7.27 15.62
CA PRO A 208 -6.49 6.15 15.27
C PRO A 208 -7.71 6.51 14.43
N PHE A 209 -8.28 7.71 14.59
CA PHE A 209 -9.42 8.19 13.81
C PHE A 209 -9.08 8.49 12.33
N HIS A 210 -7.81 8.62 11.97
CA HIS A 210 -7.41 9.02 10.63
C HIS A 210 -7.96 8.06 9.56
N THR A 211 -7.80 6.76 9.76
CA THR A 211 -8.30 5.74 8.81
C THR A 211 -9.81 5.63 8.75
N THR A 212 -10.52 6.03 9.81
CA THR A 212 -11.99 6.09 9.84
C THR A 212 -12.55 7.38 9.23
N LEU A 213 -11.69 8.39 9.00
CA LEU A 213 -12.06 9.65 8.36
C LEU A 213 -11.80 9.62 6.83
N LEU A 214 -10.75 8.95 6.39
CA LEU A 214 -10.35 8.92 4.97
C LEU A 214 -11.45 8.46 4.00
N PRO A 215 -12.31 7.46 4.31
CA PRO A 215 -13.41 7.03 3.45
C PRO A 215 -14.41 8.14 3.13
N PHE A 216 -14.58 9.11 4.03
CA PHE A 216 -15.55 10.20 3.92
C PHE A 216 -14.95 11.51 3.39
N THR A 217 -13.66 11.55 3.23
CA THR A 217 -12.91 12.76 2.81
C THR A 217 -12.06 12.48 1.59
N ARG A 218 -10.87 11.91 1.77
CA ARG A 218 -9.88 11.67 0.71
C ARG A 218 -10.40 10.74 -0.39
N LEU A 219 -11.07 9.65 -0.03
CA LEU A 219 -11.54 8.62 -0.96
C LEU A 219 -12.76 9.03 -1.79
N ILE A 220 -13.43 10.14 -1.48
CA ILE A 220 -14.52 10.67 -2.31
C ILE A 220 -14.03 11.05 -3.71
N GLY A 221 -12.79 11.52 -3.83
CA GLY A 221 -12.20 11.93 -5.11
C GLY A 221 -11.63 10.79 -5.96
N GLY A 222 -11.47 9.59 -5.40
CA GLY A 222 -10.91 8.43 -6.09
C GLY A 222 -10.06 7.53 -5.17
N PRO A 223 -9.46 6.47 -5.74
CA PRO A 223 -8.67 5.50 -4.99
C PRO A 223 -7.48 6.14 -4.27
N MET A 224 -7.09 5.54 -3.15
CA MET A 224 -5.94 5.98 -2.37
C MET A 224 -4.93 4.86 -2.18
N ASP A 225 -3.66 5.13 -2.48
CA ASP A 225 -2.56 4.30 -2.05
C ASP A 225 -2.22 4.63 -0.58
N TYR A 226 -2.87 3.93 0.34
CA TYR A 226 -2.65 4.08 1.78
C TYR A 226 -1.44 3.29 2.27
N THR A 227 -0.97 2.32 1.49
CA THR A 227 0.09 1.37 1.87
C THR A 227 -0.21 0.56 3.14
N PRO A 228 -1.32 -0.21 3.19
CA PRO A 228 -1.68 -1.00 4.35
C PRO A 228 -0.83 -2.26 4.51
N GLY A 229 -1.05 -2.99 5.59
CA GLY A 229 -0.51 -4.33 5.79
C GLY A 229 0.73 -4.40 6.67
N ILE A 230 1.00 -3.40 7.50
CA ILE A 230 2.09 -3.44 8.47
C ILE A 230 1.70 -4.38 9.62
N PHE A 231 2.42 -5.49 9.76
CA PHE A 231 2.28 -6.46 10.86
C PHE A 231 3.27 -6.20 11.99
N ASP A 232 4.45 -5.69 11.66
CA ASP A 232 5.40 -5.18 12.65
C ASP A 232 5.00 -3.76 13.10
N THR A 233 3.88 -3.68 13.82
CA THR A 233 3.28 -2.40 14.24
C THR A 233 4.18 -1.58 15.16
N GLN A 234 5.17 -2.19 15.79
CA GLN A 234 6.13 -1.49 16.66
C GLN A 234 7.32 -0.94 15.87
N LEU A 235 7.38 -1.15 14.56
CA LEU A 235 8.45 -0.70 13.68
C LEU A 235 9.83 -1.08 14.21
N SER A 236 9.97 -2.33 14.63
CA SER A 236 11.16 -2.84 15.35
C SER A 236 12.46 -2.75 14.53
N PHE A 237 12.32 -2.55 13.21
CA PHE A 237 13.44 -2.32 12.31
C PHE A 237 13.97 -0.86 12.33
N LEU A 238 13.25 0.08 12.93
CA LEU A 238 13.69 1.47 13.09
C LEU A 238 14.40 1.63 14.43
N SER A 239 15.72 1.67 14.42
CA SER A 239 16.50 1.90 15.64
C SER A 239 16.41 3.36 16.09
N GLY A 240 16.11 3.58 17.36
CA GLY A 240 16.17 4.90 18.02
C GLY A 240 14.93 5.79 17.87
N GLU A 241 13.92 5.36 17.16
CA GLU A 241 12.64 6.05 17.06
C GLU A 241 11.60 5.43 18.02
N HIS A 242 10.79 6.27 18.65
CA HIS A 242 9.67 5.82 19.50
C HIS A 242 8.33 5.86 18.75
N SER A 243 8.37 5.74 17.43
CA SER A 243 7.19 5.72 16.60
C SER A 243 6.66 4.30 16.43
N PHE A 244 5.35 4.16 16.35
CA PHE A 244 4.70 2.89 16.07
C PHE A 244 3.40 3.12 15.31
N VAL A 245 2.89 2.08 14.65
CA VAL A 245 1.63 2.16 13.89
C VAL A 245 0.46 2.06 14.85
N HIS A 246 -0.38 3.09 14.92
CA HIS A 246 -1.52 3.16 15.83
C HIS A 246 -2.67 2.26 15.37
N THR A 247 -2.46 0.95 15.37
CA THR A 247 -3.38 -0.04 14.81
C THR A 247 -3.23 -1.41 15.50
N THR A 248 -4.28 -2.24 15.38
CA THR A 248 -4.12 -3.68 15.58
C THR A 248 -3.82 -4.39 14.25
N LEU A 249 -3.31 -5.62 14.31
CA LEU A 249 -3.10 -6.45 13.13
C LEU A 249 -4.43 -6.70 12.37
N ALA A 250 -5.51 -6.98 13.08
CA ALA A 250 -6.82 -7.21 12.45
C ALA A 250 -7.35 -5.96 11.72
N LYS A 251 -7.06 -4.74 12.23
CA LYS A 251 -7.37 -3.51 11.53
C LYS A 251 -6.54 -3.37 10.25
N GLN A 252 -5.26 -3.74 10.24
CA GLN A 252 -4.45 -3.72 9.02
C GLN A 252 -5.04 -4.58 7.91
N LEU A 253 -5.60 -5.74 8.23
CA LEU A 253 -6.34 -6.57 7.27
C LEU A 253 -7.60 -5.86 6.76
N ALA A 254 -8.37 -5.25 7.66
CA ALA A 254 -9.61 -4.56 7.32
C ALA A 254 -9.41 -3.35 6.39
N LEU A 255 -8.23 -2.70 6.44
CA LEU A 255 -7.91 -1.55 5.59
C LEU A 255 -7.94 -1.88 4.09
N TYR A 256 -7.65 -3.12 3.69
CA TYR A 256 -7.76 -3.55 2.28
C TYR A 256 -9.18 -3.48 1.73
N VAL A 257 -10.18 -3.51 2.61
CA VAL A 257 -11.60 -3.41 2.23
C VAL A 257 -12.15 -2.01 2.46
N THR A 258 -11.79 -1.36 3.57
CA THR A 258 -12.34 -0.05 3.96
C THR A 258 -11.74 1.09 3.15
N LEU A 259 -10.45 1.00 2.78
CA LEU A 259 -9.75 1.99 1.95
C LEU A 259 -9.62 1.46 0.53
N TYR A 260 -10.47 1.97 -0.37
CA TYR A 260 -10.50 1.52 -1.75
C TYR A 260 -9.26 1.95 -2.54
N SER A 261 -8.61 0.98 -3.17
CA SER A 261 -7.64 1.19 -4.23
C SER A 261 -7.60 -0.05 -5.15
N PRO A 262 -7.51 0.11 -6.48
CA PRO A 262 -7.25 -1.02 -7.38
C PRO A 262 -5.78 -1.48 -7.30
N LEU A 263 -4.95 -0.68 -6.67
CA LEU A 263 -3.56 -0.98 -6.35
C LEU A 263 -3.41 -0.99 -4.83
N GLN A 264 -3.22 -2.18 -4.26
CA GLN A 264 -3.01 -2.36 -2.81
C GLN A 264 -1.59 -2.85 -2.55
N MET A 265 -0.92 -2.20 -1.61
CA MET A 265 0.40 -2.59 -1.16
C MET A 265 0.33 -3.59 -0.02
N ALA A 266 1.23 -4.56 0.01
CA ALA A 266 1.62 -5.28 1.22
C ALA A 266 2.91 -4.61 1.74
N ALA A 267 2.76 -3.69 2.67
CA ALA A 267 3.78 -2.68 2.96
C ALA A 267 4.82 -3.10 4.02
N ASP A 268 4.80 -4.35 4.46
CA ASP A 268 5.77 -4.85 5.44
C ASP A 268 6.84 -5.75 4.81
N LEU A 269 7.81 -6.15 5.62
CA LEU A 269 8.88 -7.06 5.23
C LEU A 269 8.34 -8.50 5.14
N PRO A 270 8.91 -9.34 4.26
CA PRO A 270 8.60 -10.77 4.23
C PRO A 270 8.67 -11.43 5.62
N GLU A 271 9.70 -11.13 6.40
CA GLU A 271 9.93 -11.68 7.72
C GLU A 271 8.83 -11.30 8.74
N SER A 272 8.19 -10.17 8.55
CA SER A 272 7.05 -9.75 9.37
C SER A 272 5.81 -10.59 9.06
N TYR A 273 5.57 -10.88 7.78
CA TYR A 273 4.46 -11.73 7.37
C TYR A 273 4.65 -13.20 7.75
N GLU A 274 5.86 -13.72 7.64
CA GLU A 274 6.20 -15.10 8.00
C GLU A 274 5.84 -15.45 9.45
N ARG A 275 5.83 -14.47 10.34
CA ARG A 275 5.39 -14.65 11.73
C ARG A 275 3.90 -14.86 11.90
N TYR A 276 3.07 -14.48 10.91
CA TYR A 276 1.60 -14.45 10.98
C TYR A 276 0.95 -14.91 9.67
N MET A 277 1.44 -16.03 9.12
CA MET A 277 1.01 -16.55 7.81
C MET A 277 -0.48 -16.87 7.73
N ASP A 278 -1.10 -17.23 8.84
CA ASP A 278 -2.54 -17.47 8.92
C ASP A 278 -3.36 -16.18 8.79
N ALA A 279 -2.90 -15.07 9.35
CA ALA A 279 -3.49 -13.75 9.15
C ALA A 279 -3.14 -13.18 7.75
N PHE A 280 -1.91 -13.39 7.28
CA PHE A 280 -1.46 -12.98 5.95
C PHE A 280 -2.30 -13.61 4.83
N GLN A 281 -2.92 -14.76 5.08
CA GLN A 281 -3.83 -15.40 4.14
C GLN A 281 -4.96 -14.46 3.68
N PHE A 282 -5.46 -13.57 4.54
CA PHE A 282 -6.46 -12.59 4.12
C PHE A 282 -5.94 -11.63 3.06
N ILE A 283 -4.69 -11.15 3.18
CA ILE A 283 -4.06 -10.25 2.19
C ILE A 283 -3.91 -10.96 0.84
N LYS A 284 -3.62 -12.26 0.86
CA LYS A 284 -3.52 -13.08 -0.35
C LYS A 284 -4.87 -13.30 -1.03
N ASP A 285 -5.94 -13.42 -0.25
CA ASP A 285 -7.28 -13.76 -0.75
C ASP A 285 -8.10 -12.54 -1.18
N VAL A 286 -7.87 -11.38 -0.56
CA VAL A 286 -8.70 -10.19 -0.77
C VAL A 286 -8.57 -9.66 -2.19
N ALA A 287 -9.73 -9.40 -2.82
CA ALA A 287 -9.78 -8.78 -4.14
C ALA A 287 -9.44 -7.28 -4.08
N VAL A 288 -9.05 -6.72 -5.21
CA VAL A 288 -8.78 -5.28 -5.39
C VAL A 288 -9.72 -4.61 -6.41
N ASP A 289 -10.54 -5.40 -7.09
CA ASP A 289 -11.54 -4.93 -8.06
C ASP A 289 -12.95 -5.44 -7.67
N TRP A 290 -13.95 -4.57 -7.71
CA TRP A 290 -15.22 -4.77 -7.05
C TRP A 290 -16.41 -4.50 -7.97
N ASP A 291 -17.41 -5.40 -7.96
CA ASP A 291 -18.70 -5.18 -8.63
C ASP A 291 -19.65 -4.35 -7.77
N GLU A 292 -19.61 -4.52 -6.44
CA GLU A 292 -20.55 -3.88 -5.54
C GLU A 292 -19.89 -3.53 -4.19
N SER A 293 -20.36 -2.46 -3.56
CA SER A 293 -19.96 -2.05 -2.22
C SER A 293 -21.18 -1.70 -1.38
N LYS A 294 -21.24 -2.24 -0.15
CA LYS A 294 -22.27 -1.96 0.85
C LYS A 294 -21.63 -1.32 2.07
N TYR A 295 -22.05 -0.13 2.41
CA TYR A 295 -21.68 0.53 3.66
C TYR A 295 -22.67 0.12 4.73
N ILE A 296 -22.24 -0.71 5.67
CA ILE A 296 -23.10 -1.37 6.66
C ILE A 296 -23.28 -0.49 7.89
N GLU A 297 -22.16 0.02 8.42
CA GLU A 297 -22.12 0.94 9.55
C GLU A 297 -21.11 2.03 9.23
N ALA A 298 -21.42 3.27 9.57
CA ALA A 298 -20.50 4.37 9.30
C ALA A 298 -20.78 5.58 10.19
N GLU A 299 -19.71 6.09 10.83
CA GLU A 299 -19.66 7.39 11.51
C GLU A 299 -18.28 8.00 11.25
N PRO A 300 -18.18 9.15 10.53
CA PRO A 300 -16.89 9.74 10.16
C PRO A 300 -16.01 10.02 11.38
N GLY A 301 -14.78 9.52 11.34
CA GLY A 301 -13.81 9.66 12.42
C GLY A 301 -13.95 8.64 13.55
N GLU A 302 -15.08 7.93 13.64
CA GLU A 302 -15.34 6.97 14.70
C GLU A 302 -15.18 5.51 14.19
N TYR A 303 -15.96 5.13 13.19
CA TYR A 303 -15.92 3.78 12.66
C TYR A 303 -16.51 3.67 11.25
N ILE A 304 -16.18 2.55 10.58
CA ILE A 304 -16.80 2.15 9.32
C ILE A 304 -16.74 0.64 9.15
N THR A 305 -17.83 0.06 8.64
CA THR A 305 -17.91 -1.34 8.20
C THR A 305 -18.41 -1.38 6.76
N VAL A 306 -17.62 -1.99 5.87
CA VAL A 306 -17.91 -2.09 4.43
C VAL A 306 -17.86 -3.53 4.00
N ALA A 307 -18.83 -3.97 3.19
CA ALA A 307 -18.79 -5.23 2.45
C ALA A 307 -18.60 -4.92 0.96
N ARG A 308 -17.70 -5.66 0.29
CA ARG A 308 -17.44 -5.51 -1.15
C ARG A 308 -17.50 -6.86 -1.85
N LYS A 309 -18.18 -6.89 -2.98
CA LYS A 309 -18.26 -8.06 -3.86
C LYS A 309 -17.11 -8.05 -4.83
N ALA A 310 -16.33 -9.12 -4.84
CA ALA A 310 -15.23 -9.27 -5.79
C ALA A 310 -15.76 -9.40 -7.22
N LYS A 311 -15.14 -8.69 -8.15
CA LYS A 311 -15.55 -8.59 -9.54
C LYS A 311 -15.67 -9.94 -10.23
N ASN A 312 -16.76 -10.14 -10.94
CA ASN A 312 -17.07 -11.36 -11.70
C ASN A 312 -17.13 -12.63 -10.82
N THR A 313 -17.38 -12.51 -9.53
CA THR A 313 -17.53 -13.64 -8.59
C THR A 313 -18.76 -13.48 -7.71
N ASN A 314 -19.04 -14.50 -6.89
CA ASN A 314 -20.02 -14.40 -5.78
C ASN A 314 -19.35 -14.16 -4.42
N ASN A 315 -18.04 -14.00 -4.40
CA ASN A 315 -17.28 -13.81 -3.17
C ASN A 315 -17.39 -12.38 -2.67
N TRP A 316 -17.46 -12.25 -1.36
CA TRP A 316 -17.51 -10.98 -0.66
C TRP A 316 -16.38 -10.86 0.34
N PHE A 317 -15.97 -9.63 0.59
CA PHE A 317 -15.01 -9.30 1.64
C PHE A 317 -15.59 -8.18 2.49
N VAL A 318 -15.49 -8.32 3.81
CA VAL A 318 -15.95 -7.32 4.76
C VAL A 318 -14.77 -6.79 5.55
N GLY A 319 -14.67 -5.49 5.69
CA GLY A 319 -13.73 -4.83 6.58
C GLY A 319 -14.48 -3.92 7.55
N GLY A 320 -14.17 -4.01 8.83
CA GLY A 320 -14.67 -3.11 9.86
C GLY A 320 -13.51 -2.54 10.68
N ILE A 321 -13.50 -1.23 10.88
CA ILE A 321 -12.46 -0.53 11.64
C ILE A 321 -13.08 0.48 12.61
N THR A 322 -12.37 0.73 13.72
CA THR A 322 -12.74 1.77 14.69
C THR A 322 -11.57 2.73 14.96
N GLY A 323 -11.90 3.93 15.43
CA GLY A 323 -10.96 4.95 15.84
C GLY A 323 -10.46 4.75 17.28
N GLU A 324 -10.59 5.81 18.10
CA GLU A 324 -10.04 5.85 19.46
C GLU A 324 -10.74 4.89 20.43
N ASN A 325 -12.01 4.55 20.18
CA ASN A 325 -12.85 3.82 21.10
C ASN A 325 -13.06 2.37 20.65
N ALA A 326 -12.97 1.45 21.60
CA ALA A 326 -13.40 0.07 21.40
C ALA A 326 -14.93 0.01 21.18
N ARG A 327 -15.38 -0.93 20.35
CA ARG A 327 -16.81 -1.13 20.10
C ARG A 327 -17.14 -2.56 19.68
N THR A 328 -18.42 -2.88 19.73
CA THR A 328 -18.95 -4.10 19.09
C THR A 328 -19.64 -3.73 17.77
N SER A 329 -19.28 -4.41 16.69
CA SER A 329 -19.98 -4.34 15.41
C SER A 329 -20.95 -5.52 15.29
N THR A 330 -22.18 -5.23 14.88
CA THR A 330 -23.23 -6.26 14.75
C THR A 330 -24.08 -6.01 13.51
N PHE A 331 -24.08 -6.96 12.58
CA PHE A 331 -24.80 -6.86 11.32
C PHE A 331 -25.25 -8.22 10.78
N VAL A 332 -26.17 -8.21 9.82
CA VAL A 332 -26.65 -9.40 9.11
C VAL A 332 -26.01 -9.44 7.73
N LEU A 333 -25.69 -10.63 7.23
CA LEU A 333 -25.10 -10.83 5.90
C LEU A 333 -26.17 -10.81 4.78
N ASP A 334 -27.15 -9.93 4.86
CA ASP A 334 -28.31 -9.86 3.97
C ASP A 334 -27.98 -9.49 2.51
N PHE A 335 -26.75 -9.03 2.27
CA PHE A 335 -26.20 -8.80 0.94
C PHE A 335 -25.76 -10.08 0.22
N LEU A 336 -25.69 -11.22 0.92
CA LEU A 336 -25.39 -12.52 0.30
C LEU A 336 -26.59 -13.07 -0.47
N GLU A 337 -26.32 -13.85 -1.51
CA GLU A 337 -27.36 -14.42 -2.35
C GLU A 337 -28.24 -15.43 -1.58
N PRO A 338 -29.57 -15.23 -1.55
CA PRO A 338 -30.48 -16.18 -0.93
C PRO A 338 -30.36 -17.60 -1.52
N GLY A 339 -30.36 -18.61 -0.63
CA GLY A 339 -30.20 -20.01 -1.05
C GLY A 339 -28.78 -20.51 -1.17
N LYS A 340 -27.80 -19.62 -1.20
CA LYS A 340 -26.38 -19.99 -1.19
C LYS A 340 -25.80 -20.06 0.22
N GLN A 341 -24.74 -20.86 0.36
CA GLN A 341 -23.90 -20.93 1.55
C GLN A 341 -22.50 -20.45 1.22
N TYR A 342 -21.89 -19.79 2.18
CA TYR A 342 -20.51 -19.28 2.06
C TYR A 342 -19.66 -19.78 3.21
N VAL A 343 -18.39 -19.96 2.96
CA VAL A 343 -17.38 -20.11 4.00
C VAL A 343 -17.00 -18.71 4.46
N ALA A 344 -17.32 -18.37 5.69
CA ALA A 344 -16.83 -17.17 6.34
C ALA A 344 -15.55 -17.48 7.08
N THR A 345 -14.48 -16.72 6.83
CA THR A 345 -13.27 -16.69 7.65
C THR A 345 -13.14 -15.28 8.23
N LEU A 346 -13.39 -15.16 9.52
CA LEU A 346 -13.27 -13.92 10.29
C LEU A 346 -11.90 -13.84 10.89
N TYR A 347 -11.22 -12.73 10.67
CA TYR A 347 -9.99 -12.29 11.32
C TYR A 347 -10.35 -11.07 12.17
N ALA A 348 -10.31 -11.18 13.48
CA ALA A 348 -10.74 -10.13 14.39
C ALA A 348 -9.73 -9.91 15.51
N ASP A 349 -9.85 -8.78 16.18
CA ASP A 349 -9.08 -8.50 17.39
C ASP A 349 -9.25 -9.61 18.42
N GLY A 350 -8.16 -9.97 19.10
CA GLY A 350 -8.18 -10.85 20.26
C GLY A 350 -8.82 -10.16 21.48
N LYS A 351 -9.16 -10.92 22.50
CA LYS A 351 -9.82 -10.39 23.71
C LYS A 351 -8.99 -9.35 24.47
N ASP A 352 -7.68 -9.43 24.38
CA ASP A 352 -6.70 -8.57 25.00
C ASP A 352 -5.99 -7.65 23.99
N ALA A 353 -6.54 -7.52 22.80
CA ALA A 353 -6.00 -6.63 21.78
C ALA A 353 -6.07 -5.16 22.22
N ASP A 354 -5.00 -4.44 22.00
CA ASP A 354 -4.90 -3.00 22.22
C ASP A 354 -3.75 -2.46 21.35
N TYR A 355 -3.98 -1.42 20.57
CA TYR A 355 -3.00 -0.93 19.61
C TYR A 355 -1.67 -0.44 20.23
N GLU A 356 -1.67 -0.06 21.53
CA GLU A 356 -0.46 0.37 22.23
C GLU A 356 0.25 -0.79 22.94
N LYS A 357 -0.52 -1.73 23.53
CA LYS A 357 0.01 -2.73 24.46
C LYS A 357 0.11 -4.13 23.87
N ASN A 358 -0.86 -4.51 23.01
CA ASN A 358 -0.94 -5.84 22.41
C ASN A 358 -1.55 -5.81 21.01
N PRO A 359 -0.90 -5.13 20.04
CA PRO A 359 -1.47 -4.88 18.71
C PRO A 359 -1.59 -6.13 17.85
N THR A 360 -0.84 -7.17 18.14
CA THR A 360 -0.82 -8.41 17.37
C THR A 360 -1.70 -9.52 17.97
N SER A 361 -2.49 -9.20 19.00
CA SER A 361 -3.51 -10.13 19.50
C SER A 361 -4.69 -10.19 18.53
N TYR A 362 -4.90 -11.35 17.93
CA TYR A 362 -6.01 -11.60 17.00
C TYR A 362 -6.57 -12.99 17.17
N GLN A 363 -7.74 -13.24 16.58
CA GLN A 363 -8.39 -14.53 16.51
C GLN A 363 -8.91 -14.80 15.10
N ILE A 364 -8.89 -16.07 14.69
CA ILE A 364 -9.48 -16.52 13.43
C ILE A 364 -10.62 -17.48 13.72
N LYS A 365 -11.78 -17.22 13.11
CA LYS A 365 -12.95 -18.11 13.21
C LYS A 365 -13.47 -18.43 11.83
N LYS A 366 -13.72 -19.72 11.55
CA LYS A 366 -14.23 -20.22 10.28
C LYS A 366 -15.54 -20.98 10.43
N GLY A 367 -16.48 -20.78 9.51
CA GLY A 367 -17.74 -21.51 9.52
C GLY A 367 -18.64 -21.20 8.33
N LEU A 368 -19.71 -22.01 8.18
CA LEU A 368 -20.69 -21.81 7.11
C LEU A 368 -21.73 -20.74 7.49
N VAL A 369 -21.94 -19.80 6.59
CA VAL A 369 -22.88 -18.70 6.74
C VAL A 369 -23.87 -18.65 5.57
N THR A 370 -24.96 -17.91 5.76
CA THR A 370 -25.97 -17.60 4.75
C THR A 370 -26.36 -16.13 4.87
N TYR A 371 -27.17 -15.63 3.95
CA TYR A 371 -27.74 -14.27 4.00
C TYR A 371 -28.52 -13.94 5.29
N LYS A 372 -28.93 -14.93 6.09
CA LYS A 372 -29.60 -14.75 7.39
C LYS A 372 -28.65 -14.73 8.58
N THR A 373 -27.38 -15.01 8.35
CA THR A 373 -26.41 -15.09 9.45
C THR A 373 -26.13 -13.72 10.02
N LYS A 374 -26.20 -13.60 11.32
CA LYS A 374 -25.81 -12.41 12.09
C LYS A 374 -24.37 -12.57 12.52
N ILE A 375 -23.54 -11.57 12.23
CA ILE A 375 -22.18 -11.43 12.73
C ILE A 375 -22.20 -10.46 13.91
N SER A 376 -21.48 -10.80 14.97
CA SER A 376 -21.17 -9.89 16.07
C SER A 376 -19.72 -10.09 16.46
N THR A 377 -18.94 -9.01 16.50
CA THR A 377 -17.50 -9.05 16.83
C THR A 377 -17.10 -7.78 17.55
N ASP A 378 -16.18 -7.93 18.50
CA ASP A 378 -15.62 -6.81 19.25
C ASP A 378 -14.38 -6.28 18.51
N LEU A 379 -14.25 -4.97 18.51
CA LEU A 379 -13.09 -4.23 18.01
C LEU A 379 -12.42 -3.55 19.21
N ALA A 380 -11.11 -3.73 19.33
CA ALA A 380 -10.30 -3.03 20.31
C ALA A 380 -10.18 -1.53 19.98
N ARG A 381 -9.58 -0.74 20.85
CA ARG A 381 -9.15 0.63 20.53
C ARG A 381 -8.24 0.60 19.30
N SER A 382 -8.52 1.44 18.31
CA SER A 382 -7.86 1.41 17.00
C SER A 382 -7.78 0.03 16.36
N GLY A 383 -8.81 -0.76 16.61
CA GLY A 383 -8.92 -2.14 16.18
C GLY A 383 -9.77 -2.33 14.94
N GLY A 384 -9.96 -3.62 14.59
CA GLY A 384 -10.75 -3.96 13.42
C GLY A 384 -11.03 -5.45 13.28
N PHE A 385 -11.71 -5.75 12.19
CA PHE A 385 -11.90 -7.12 11.72
C PHE A 385 -11.98 -7.17 10.19
N ALA A 386 -11.60 -8.31 9.63
CA ALA A 386 -11.75 -8.61 8.22
C ALA A 386 -12.45 -9.96 8.05
N ILE A 387 -13.29 -10.10 7.03
CA ILE A 387 -13.98 -11.37 6.72
C ILE A 387 -13.83 -11.66 5.24
N SER A 388 -13.40 -12.87 4.89
CA SER A 388 -13.61 -13.43 3.56
C SER A 388 -14.87 -14.29 3.56
N LEU A 389 -15.71 -14.11 2.54
CA LEU A 389 -16.97 -14.84 2.34
C LEU A 389 -16.91 -15.49 0.97
N ILE A 390 -16.45 -16.74 0.91
CA ILE A 390 -16.25 -17.49 -0.33
C ILE A 390 -17.38 -18.47 -0.53
N GLU A 391 -17.95 -18.56 -1.74
CA GLU A 391 -19.03 -19.49 -2.04
C GLU A 391 -18.62 -20.93 -1.70
N ALA A 392 -19.41 -21.60 -0.83
CA ALA A 392 -19.03 -22.89 -0.26
C ALA A 392 -19.13 -24.03 -1.28
N THR A 393 -18.06 -24.79 -1.41
CA THR A 393 -18.04 -26.03 -2.21
C THR A 393 -18.81 -27.16 -1.52
N PRO A 394 -19.14 -28.27 -2.22
CA PRO A 394 -19.72 -29.47 -1.59
C PRO A 394 -18.85 -30.07 -0.48
N ALA A 395 -17.52 -29.94 -0.57
CA ALA A 395 -16.60 -30.39 0.46
C ALA A 395 -16.71 -29.52 1.72
N ASP A 396 -16.68 -28.21 1.56
CA ASP A 396 -16.85 -27.27 2.68
C ASP A 396 -18.13 -27.50 3.47
N LYS A 397 -19.23 -27.80 2.76
CA LYS A 397 -20.55 -28.06 3.38
C LYS A 397 -20.57 -29.34 4.21
N LYS A 398 -19.67 -30.29 3.97
CA LYS A 398 -19.52 -31.52 4.75
C LYS A 398 -18.60 -31.35 5.95
N GLU A 399 -17.56 -30.56 5.79
CA GLU A 399 -16.48 -30.44 6.78
C GLU A 399 -16.73 -29.33 7.81
N LEU A 400 -17.31 -28.22 7.37
CA LEU A 400 -17.44 -27.04 8.21
C LEU A 400 -18.77 -27.02 8.96
N LYS A 401 -18.71 -26.56 10.21
CA LYS A 401 -19.89 -26.31 11.04
C LYS A 401 -20.58 -25.00 10.65
N LYS A 402 -21.88 -24.93 10.90
CA LYS A 402 -22.61 -23.66 10.80
C LYS A 402 -22.03 -22.64 11.77
N TRP A 403 -22.01 -21.41 11.34
CA TRP A 403 -21.64 -20.28 12.19
C TRP A 403 -22.52 -20.21 13.43
N LYS A 404 -21.90 -20.05 14.61
CA LYS A 404 -22.57 -19.88 15.89
C LYS A 404 -22.28 -18.51 16.46
#